data_b3c6e37331a4c68142aa8b24a18c1ce9
#
_entry.id   b3c6e37331a4c68142aa8b24a18c1ce9
#
_cell.length_a   1.000
_cell.length_b   1.000
_cell.length_c   1.000
_cell.angle_alpha   90.00
_cell.angle_beta   90.00
_cell.angle_gamma   90.00
#
_symmetry.space_group_name_H-M   'P 1'
#
loop_
_entity.id
_entity.type
_entity.pdbx_description
1 polymer ?
#
loop_
_entity_poly.entity_id
_entity_poly.type
_entity_poly.pdbx_seq_one_letter_code
_entity_poly.pdbx_strand_id
1 'polypeptide(L)'
;MLGRKKESEPEAIFNAQTFFDEERQEDRVVLHKTLARCILAFLVIFGSAAMAFWWSGSAVRYSAARVQNRSNPTYQVTGSIIDSRTHQPIPWAEISTDFQFGGAFFSTTTDQNGQYSISTLAEPHDLVIKANGYETSRIHVGKRWFSWTPHGSETHNAELAPNP
;
A
#
# COMPACT_ATOMS: atom_id res chain seq x y z
N MET A 1 -28.13 74.95 54.52
CA MET A 1 -26.82 74.28 54.27
C MET A 1 -27.12 72.87 53.75
N LEU A 2 -26.99 72.70 52.48
CA LEU A 2 -27.28 71.43 51.79
C LEU A 2 -25.99 70.63 51.62
N GLY A 3 -25.91 69.51 52.32
CA GLY A 3 -24.81 68.54 52.16
C GLY A 3 -24.98 67.81 50.85
N ARG A 4 -24.08 68.02 49.94
CA ARG A 4 -23.98 67.26 48.63
C ARG A 4 -23.40 65.88 48.91
N LYS A 5 -24.24 64.89 48.84
CA LYS A 5 -23.86 63.47 48.95
C LYS A 5 -23.03 63.11 47.73
N LYS A 6 -21.78 62.80 47.99
CA LYS A 6 -20.86 62.34 46.93
C LYS A 6 -21.13 60.85 46.72
N GLU A 7 -21.95 60.51 45.70
CA GLU A 7 -22.30 59.16 45.29
C GLU A 7 -21.59 58.84 44.03
N SER A 8 -21.02 57.64 43.93
CA SER A 8 -20.81 56.85 42.74
C SER A 8 -19.42 56.76 42.07
N GLU A 9 -18.32 56.75 42.87
CA GLU A 9 -17.07 56.26 42.22
C GLU A 9 -16.92 54.73 42.14
N PRO A 10 -17.43 53.87 43.06
CA PRO A 10 -17.19 52.43 42.99
C PRO A 10 -17.94 51.70 41.89
N GLU A 11 -19.13 52.12 41.48
CA GLU A 11 -19.88 51.46 40.40
C GLU A 11 -19.29 51.67 39.01
N ALA A 12 -18.76 52.85 38.73
CA ALA A 12 -18.12 53.13 37.46
C ALA A 12 -16.81 52.36 37.29
N ILE A 13 -16.05 52.18 38.36
CA ILE A 13 -14.81 51.38 38.35
C ILE A 13 -15.12 49.89 38.17
N PHE A 14 -16.16 49.39 38.80
CA PHE A 14 -16.59 48.01 38.68
C PHE A 14 -17.06 47.67 37.25
N ASN A 15 -17.83 48.54 36.63
CA ASN A 15 -18.28 48.39 35.24
C ASN A 15 -17.12 48.46 34.23
N ALA A 16 -16.11 49.28 34.47
CA ALA A 16 -14.95 49.36 33.62
C ALA A 16 -14.10 48.06 33.66
N GLN A 17 -13.91 47.51 34.87
CA GLN A 17 -13.15 46.25 35.01
C GLN A 17 -13.85 45.06 34.33
N THR A 18 -15.15 44.90 34.45
CA THR A 18 -15.90 43.83 33.79
C THR A 18 -15.86 43.97 32.28
N PHE A 19 -15.92 45.19 31.75
CA PHE A 19 -15.81 45.44 30.32
C PHE A 19 -14.43 45.03 29.76
N PHE A 20 -13.34 45.39 30.43
CA PHE A 20 -11.99 44.99 30.02
C PHE A 20 -11.74 43.49 30.17
N ASP A 21 -12.38 42.82 31.13
CA ASP A 21 -12.25 41.37 31.29
C ASP A 21 -13.02 40.59 30.20
N GLU A 22 -14.19 41.06 29.77
CA GLU A 22 -14.95 40.53 28.66
C GLU A 22 -14.19 40.67 27.34
N GLU A 23 -13.68 41.86 27.02
CA GLU A 23 -12.89 42.12 25.81
C GLU A 23 -11.63 41.24 25.78
N ARG A 24 -10.94 41.08 26.91
CA ARG A 24 -9.77 40.19 27.00
C ARG A 24 -10.13 38.70 26.84
N GLN A 25 -11.32 38.28 27.26
CA GLN A 25 -11.78 36.92 27.04
C GLN A 25 -12.13 36.67 25.58
N GLU A 26 -12.79 37.59 24.90
CA GLU A 26 -13.09 37.48 23.45
C GLU A 26 -11.81 37.37 22.62
N ASP A 27 -10.82 38.22 22.91
CA ASP A 27 -9.52 38.17 22.23
C ASP A 27 -8.80 36.83 22.39
N ARG A 28 -8.86 36.25 23.59
CA ARG A 28 -8.27 34.92 23.84
C ARG A 28 -8.97 33.83 23.01
N VAL A 29 -10.29 33.84 22.92
CA VAL A 29 -11.07 32.86 22.18
C VAL A 29 -10.78 33.00 20.69
N VAL A 30 -10.68 34.21 20.16
CA VAL A 30 -10.34 34.47 18.77
C VAL A 30 -8.91 34.00 18.47
N LEU A 31 -7.97 34.29 19.37
CA LEU A 31 -6.56 33.85 19.22
C LEU A 31 -6.45 32.32 19.20
N HIS A 32 -7.14 31.64 20.12
CA HIS A 32 -7.12 30.16 20.16
C HIS A 32 -7.74 29.55 18.91
N LYS A 33 -8.83 30.07 18.37
CA LYS A 33 -9.45 29.61 17.13
C LYS A 33 -8.52 29.81 15.92
N THR A 34 -7.85 30.95 15.87
CA THR A 34 -6.91 31.27 14.79
C THR A 34 -5.68 30.38 14.86
N LEU A 35 -5.12 30.20 16.06
CA LEU A 35 -3.98 29.31 16.30
C LEU A 35 -4.31 27.85 15.91
N ALA A 36 -5.48 27.36 16.31
CA ALA A 36 -5.93 26.02 15.98
C ALA A 36 -6.07 25.82 14.45
N ARG A 37 -6.58 26.83 13.73
CA ARG A 37 -6.67 26.80 12.25
C ARG A 37 -5.28 26.79 11.60
N CYS A 38 -4.35 27.59 12.11
CA CYS A 38 -2.97 27.62 11.62
C CYS A 38 -2.26 26.28 11.84
N ILE A 39 -2.43 25.68 13.02
CA ILE A 39 -1.87 24.35 13.32
C ILE A 39 -2.47 23.30 12.40
N LEU A 40 -3.79 23.29 12.21
CA LEU A 40 -4.44 22.35 11.31
C LEU A 40 -3.94 22.50 9.86
N ALA A 41 -3.85 23.72 9.36
CA ALA A 41 -3.31 24.01 8.02
C ALA A 41 -1.87 23.53 7.88
N PHE A 42 -1.05 23.75 8.89
CA PHE A 42 0.33 23.28 8.94
C PHE A 42 0.41 21.75 8.90
N LEU A 43 -0.40 21.06 9.70
CA LEU A 43 -0.45 19.58 9.70
C LEU A 43 -0.90 19.02 8.34
N VAL A 44 -1.88 19.65 7.70
CA VAL A 44 -2.33 19.22 6.36
C VAL A 44 -1.23 19.43 5.31
N ILE A 45 -0.57 20.58 5.29
CA ILE A 45 0.49 20.88 4.32
C ILE A 45 1.70 19.98 4.54
N PHE A 46 2.19 19.86 5.77
CA PHE A 46 3.35 19.01 6.08
C PHE A 46 3.04 17.52 5.94
N GLY A 47 1.86 17.09 6.36
CA GLY A 47 1.41 15.71 6.19
C GLY A 47 1.33 15.31 4.72
N SER A 48 0.76 16.16 3.87
CA SER A 48 0.68 15.90 2.43
C SER A 48 2.05 15.93 1.75
N ALA A 49 2.93 16.86 2.13
CA ALA A 49 4.30 16.91 1.63
C ALA A 49 5.12 15.67 2.04
N ALA A 50 5.01 15.24 3.29
CA ALA A 50 5.66 14.03 3.77
C ALA A 50 5.15 12.77 3.04
N MET A 51 3.85 12.67 2.82
CA MET A 51 3.24 11.58 2.07
C MET A 51 3.68 11.57 0.60
N ALA A 52 3.74 12.74 -0.06
CA ALA A 52 4.23 12.88 -1.42
C ALA A 52 5.72 12.50 -1.53
N PHE A 53 6.54 12.91 -0.56
CA PHE A 53 7.95 12.55 -0.49
C PHE A 53 8.16 11.05 -0.28
N TRP A 54 7.38 10.45 0.63
CA TRP A 54 7.40 9.00 0.85
C TRP A 54 7.01 8.25 -0.42
N TRP A 55 5.94 8.69 -1.08
CA TRP A 55 5.44 8.08 -2.31
C TRP A 55 6.45 8.16 -3.46
N SER A 56 7.05 9.34 -3.70
CA SER A 56 8.05 9.51 -4.76
C SER A 56 9.31 8.70 -4.51
N GLY A 57 9.81 8.67 -3.27
CA GLY A 57 10.98 7.88 -2.91
C GLY A 57 10.75 6.37 -3.02
N SER A 58 9.52 5.91 -2.74
CA SER A 58 9.17 4.52 -2.93
C SER A 58 9.04 4.16 -4.41
N ALA A 59 8.46 5.03 -5.24
CA ALA A 59 8.36 4.81 -6.68
C ALA A 59 9.74 4.68 -7.36
N VAL A 60 10.70 5.52 -6.97
CA VAL A 60 12.08 5.43 -7.48
C VAL A 60 12.74 4.11 -7.08
N ARG A 61 12.61 3.70 -5.80
CA ARG A 61 13.15 2.42 -5.33
C ARG A 61 12.51 1.22 -6.04
N TYR A 62 11.20 1.27 -6.27
CA TYR A 62 10.50 0.22 -7.01
C TYR A 62 11.00 0.14 -8.45
N SER A 63 11.16 1.27 -9.16
CA SER A 63 11.66 1.29 -10.53
C SER A 63 13.07 0.74 -10.63
N ALA A 64 13.96 1.11 -9.71
CA ALA A 64 15.32 0.58 -9.64
C ALA A 64 15.34 -0.93 -9.35
N ALA A 65 14.56 -1.38 -8.37
CA ALA A 65 14.42 -2.79 -8.03
C ALA A 65 13.83 -3.60 -9.21
N ARG A 66 12.88 -3.02 -9.95
CA ARG A 66 12.29 -3.62 -11.14
C ARG A 66 13.31 -3.85 -12.24
N VAL A 67 14.15 -2.84 -12.53
CA VAL A 67 15.21 -2.96 -13.52
C VAL A 67 16.23 -4.04 -13.12
N GLN A 68 16.64 -4.03 -11.86
CA GLN A 68 17.58 -5.03 -11.33
C GLN A 68 16.98 -6.45 -11.35
N ASN A 69 15.72 -6.60 -10.97
CA ASN A 69 15.04 -7.90 -10.93
C ASN A 69 14.87 -8.52 -12.32
N ARG A 70 14.71 -7.70 -13.38
CA ARG A 70 14.64 -8.19 -14.76
C ARG A 70 15.93 -8.87 -15.21
N SER A 71 17.07 -8.40 -14.73
CA SER A 71 18.38 -8.97 -15.04
C SER A 71 18.71 -10.19 -14.18
N ASN A 72 18.16 -10.26 -12.96
CA ASN A 72 18.38 -11.36 -12.03
C ASN A 72 17.12 -11.59 -11.18
N PRO A 73 16.16 -12.40 -11.69
CA PRO A 73 14.89 -12.64 -11.00
C PRO A 73 15.12 -13.36 -9.67
N THR A 74 14.60 -12.77 -8.61
CA THR A 74 14.77 -13.28 -7.24
C THR A 74 13.45 -13.60 -6.54
N TYR A 75 12.33 -13.46 -7.26
CA TYR A 75 11.03 -13.86 -6.77
C TYR A 75 10.78 -15.33 -7.11
N GLN A 76 10.57 -16.17 -6.11
CA GLN A 76 10.45 -17.60 -6.27
C GLN A 76 9.01 -18.07 -6.13
N VAL A 77 8.50 -18.76 -7.13
CA VAL A 77 7.19 -19.42 -7.06
C VAL A 77 7.41 -20.93 -7.05
N THR A 78 6.83 -21.57 -6.06
CA THR A 78 6.88 -23.04 -5.90
C THR A 78 5.49 -23.61 -5.85
N GLY A 79 5.34 -24.90 -6.11
CA GLY A 79 4.05 -25.57 -5.97
C GLY A 79 4.05 -26.98 -6.53
N SER A 80 2.86 -27.54 -6.59
CA SER A 80 2.62 -28.88 -7.14
C SER A 80 1.48 -28.86 -8.16
N ILE A 81 1.60 -29.69 -9.17
CA ILE A 81 0.59 -29.88 -10.22
C ILE A 81 0.08 -31.32 -10.13
N ILE A 82 -1.22 -31.46 -9.99
CA ILE A 82 -1.89 -32.77 -9.89
C ILE A 82 -3.05 -32.87 -10.90
N ASP A 83 -3.40 -34.10 -11.21
CA ASP A 83 -4.60 -34.43 -11.99
C ASP A 83 -5.86 -34.25 -11.13
N SER A 84 -6.85 -33.50 -11.62
CA SER A 84 -8.08 -33.20 -10.88
C SER A 84 -9.01 -34.40 -10.64
N ARG A 85 -8.86 -35.49 -11.39
CA ARG A 85 -9.65 -36.71 -11.22
C ARG A 85 -8.97 -37.72 -10.32
N THR A 86 -7.68 -37.95 -10.60
CA THR A 86 -6.94 -39.05 -9.95
C THR A 86 -6.13 -38.59 -8.75
N HIS A 87 -5.95 -37.27 -8.58
CA HIS A 87 -5.07 -36.63 -7.60
C HIS A 87 -3.62 -37.11 -7.68
N GLN A 88 -3.23 -37.69 -8.82
CA GLN A 88 -1.86 -38.11 -9.07
C GLN A 88 -1.01 -36.91 -9.53
N PRO A 89 0.27 -36.86 -9.16
CA PRO A 89 1.18 -35.84 -9.63
C PRO A 89 1.35 -35.90 -11.16
N ILE A 90 1.41 -34.73 -11.79
CA ILE A 90 1.67 -34.61 -13.22
C ILE A 90 3.13 -34.25 -13.43
N PRO A 91 3.99 -35.20 -13.85
CA PRO A 91 5.38 -34.92 -14.16
C PRO A 91 5.50 -34.23 -15.52
N TRP A 92 6.57 -33.46 -15.68
CA TRP A 92 6.96 -32.81 -16.94
C TRP A 92 5.93 -31.81 -17.47
N ALA A 93 5.04 -31.31 -16.64
CA ALA A 93 4.19 -30.18 -16.99
C ALA A 93 5.05 -28.94 -17.19
N GLU A 94 4.87 -28.22 -18.27
CA GLU A 94 5.56 -26.96 -18.56
C GLU A 94 4.88 -25.81 -17.84
N ILE A 95 5.65 -25.02 -17.12
CA ILE A 95 5.19 -23.78 -16.46
C ILE A 95 5.96 -22.63 -17.10
N SER A 96 5.27 -21.64 -17.64
CA SER A 96 5.88 -20.48 -18.28
C SER A 96 5.20 -19.19 -17.86
N THR A 97 5.96 -18.09 -17.85
CA THR A 97 5.43 -16.77 -17.52
C THR A 97 4.69 -16.15 -18.72
N ASP A 98 3.54 -15.53 -18.44
CA ASP A 98 2.79 -14.72 -19.41
C ASP A 98 2.65 -13.29 -18.86
N PHE A 99 3.45 -12.37 -19.40
CA PHE A 99 3.38 -10.94 -19.05
C PHE A 99 2.52 -10.20 -20.07
N GLN A 100 1.41 -9.63 -19.63
CA GLN A 100 0.44 -8.94 -20.49
C GLN A 100 1.04 -7.78 -21.31
N PHE A 101 2.15 -7.20 -20.87
CA PHE A 101 2.77 -6.03 -21.52
C PHE A 101 4.19 -6.28 -22.02
N GLY A 102 4.52 -7.53 -22.31
CA GLY A 102 5.88 -7.92 -22.68
C GLY A 102 6.82 -7.93 -21.47
N GLY A 103 7.51 -9.00 -21.28
CA GLY A 103 8.44 -9.23 -20.16
C GLY A 103 9.45 -10.30 -20.50
N ALA A 104 10.34 -10.57 -19.57
CA ALA A 104 11.26 -11.71 -19.71
C ALA A 104 10.47 -13.01 -19.63
N PHE A 105 10.75 -13.92 -20.53
CA PHE A 105 10.16 -15.25 -20.54
C PHE A 105 10.96 -16.15 -19.60
N PHE A 106 10.29 -16.70 -18.60
CA PHE A 106 10.84 -17.72 -17.71
C PHE A 106 10.01 -18.98 -17.84
N SER A 107 10.66 -20.13 -17.82
CA SER A 107 9.97 -21.41 -17.84
C SER A 107 10.68 -22.44 -16.98
N THR A 108 9.92 -23.41 -16.52
CA THR A 108 10.38 -24.60 -15.80
C THR A 108 9.46 -25.77 -16.10
N THR A 109 9.80 -26.94 -15.62
CA THR A 109 8.94 -28.14 -15.69
C THR A 109 8.77 -28.74 -14.32
N THR A 110 7.66 -29.45 -14.10
CA THR A 110 7.48 -30.26 -12.90
C THR A 110 8.43 -31.45 -12.87
N ASP A 111 8.83 -31.85 -11.68
CA ASP A 111 9.59 -33.07 -11.45
C ASP A 111 8.69 -34.32 -11.47
N GLN A 112 9.27 -35.49 -11.11
CA GLN A 112 8.54 -36.77 -11.06
C GLN A 112 7.40 -36.78 -10.02
N ASN A 113 7.46 -35.90 -9.02
CA ASN A 113 6.45 -35.76 -7.97
C ASN A 113 5.45 -34.61 -8.29
N GLY A 114 5.47 -34.08 -9.52
CA GLY A 114 4.63 -32.96 -9.90
C GLY A 114 5.01 -31.64 -9.26
N GLN A 115 6.18 -31.54 -8.60
CA GLN A 115 6.61 -30.31 -7.94
C GLN A 115 7.38 -29.41 -8.91
N TYR A 116 7.24 -28.10 -8.74
CA TYR A 116 7.96 -27.12 -9.55
C TYR A 116 8.52 -25.96 -8.69
N SER A 117 9.55 -25.35 -9.22
CA SER A 117 10.11 -24.10 -8.72
C SER A 117 10.53 -23.25 -9.90
N ILE A 118 10.06 -22.00 -9.92
CA ILE A 118 10.39 -21.03 -10.96
C ILE A 118 10.82 -19.71 -10.31
N SER A 119 11.96 -19.19 -10.77
CA SER A 119 12.39 -17.82 -10.41
C SER A 119 11.86 -16.85 -11.44
N THR A 120 11.11 -15.87 -11.00
CA THR A 120 10.41 -14.91 -11.86
C THR A 120 10.46 -13.49 -11.29
N LEU A 121 9.69 -12.59 -11.85
CA LEU A 121 9.55 -11.22 -11.38
C LEU A 121 8.50 -11.14 -10.28
N ALA A 122 8.73 -10.24 -9.32
CA ALA A 122 7.76 -9.96 -8.25
C ALA A 122 6.51 -9.20 -8.72
N GLU A 123 6.50 -8.74 -9.96
CA GLU A 123 5.37 -8.04 -10.58
C GLU A 123 4.18 -9.00 -10.80
N PRO A 124 2.93 -8.52 -10.71
CA PRO A 124 1.77 -9.33 -11.04
C PRO A 124 1.83 -9.84 -12.50
N HIS A 125 1.74 -11.12 -12.66
CA HIS A 125 1.71 -11.80 -13.96
C HIS A 125 1.04 -13.16 -13.84
N ASP A 126 0.81 -13.81 -14.96
CA ASP A 126 0.24 -15.14 -14.97
C ASP A 126 1.34 -16.20 -15.24
N LEU A 127 1.25 -17.31 -14.55
CA LEU A 127 1.93 -18.54 -14.92
C LEU A 127 0.96 -19.40 -15.74
N VAL A 128 1.38 -19.77 -16.93
CA VAL A 128 0.65 -20.67 -17.81
C VAL A 128 1.20 -22.07 -17.64
N ILE A 129 0.33 -23.01 -17.31
CA ILE A 129 0.68 -24.41 -17.09
C ILE A 129 0.12 -25.23 -18.22
N LYS A 130 0.99 -26.02 -18.86
CA LYS A 130 0.66 -26.92 -19.97
C LYS A 130 1.18 -28.31 -19.68
N ALA A 131 0.33 -29.30 -19.84
CA ALA A 131 0.72 -30.69 -19.78
C ALA A 131 0.03 -31.47 -20.93
N ASN A 132 0.72 -32.48 -21.46
CA ASN A 132 0.17 -33.28 -22.56
C ASN A 132 -1.07 -34.06 -22.07
N GLY A 133 -2.17 -33.93 -22.79
CA GLY A 133 -3.45 -34.57 -22.43
C GLY A 133 -4.28 -33.81 -21.39
N TYR A 134 -3.90 -32.59 -21.04
CA TYR A 134 -4.60 -31.75 -20.07
C TYR A 134 -4.97 -30.37 -20.62
N GLU A 135 -5.99 -29.76 -20.05
CA GLU A 135 -6.35 -28.39 -20.33
C GLU A 135 -5.30 -27.42 -19.80
N THR A 136 -5.04 -26.34 -20.55
CA THR A 136 -4.11 -25.30 -20.11
C THR A 136 -4.72 -24.53 -18.93
N SER A 137 -3.98 -24.43 -17.84
CA SER A 137 -4.36 -23.67 -16.66
C SER A 137 -3.53 -22.39 -16.53
N ARG A 138 -4.09 -21.39 -15.82
CA ARG A 138 -3.39 -20.14 -15.51
C ARG A 138 -3.49 -19.85 -14.02
N ILE A 139 -2.37 -19.46 -13.43
CA ILE A 139 -2.27 -19.05 -12.04
C ILE A 139 -1.77 -17.63 -11.98
N HIS A 140 -2.48 -16.77 -11.29
CA HIS A 140 -2.04 -15.39 -11.06
C HIS A 140 -1.04 -15.35 -9.91
N VAL A 141 0.15 -14.82 -10.16
CA VAL A 141 1.25 -14.74 -9.19
C VAL A 141 1.83 -13.34 -9.13
N GLY A 142 2.63 -13.11 -8.10
CA GLY A 142 3.33 -11.85 -7.90
C GLY A 142 2.61 -10.91 -6.94
N LYS A 143 3.37 -10.00 -6.37
CA LYS A 143 2.87 -9.06 -5.36
C LYS A 143 2.24 -7.85 -6.04
N ARG A 144 1.13 -7.39 -5.48
CA ARG A 144 0.54 -6.12 -5.87
C ARG A 144 1.56 -4.99 -5.71
N TRP A 145 1.52 -4.02 -6.60
CA TRP A 145 2.46 -2.89 -6.68
C TRP A 145 2.69 -2.10 -5.38
N PHE A 146 1.85 -2.29 -4.35
CA PHE A 146 2.06 -1.72 -3.01
C PHE A 146 3.09 -2.47 -2.15
N SER A 147 3.45 -3.69 -2.49
CA SER A 147 4.40 -4.48 -1.71
C SER A 147 5.81 -4.40 -2.33
N TRP A 148 6.44 -3.32 -2.19
CA TRP A 148 7.73 -2.81 -2.67
C TRP A 148 8.96 -3.75 -2.60
N THR A 149 8.78 -5.04 -2.39
CA THR A 149 9.91 -5.98 -2.30
C THR A 149 10.02 -6.79 -3.58
N PRO A 150 11.11 -6.67 -4.37
CA PRO A 150 11.38 -7.50 -5.54
C PRO A 150 11.69 -8.96 -5.17
N HIS A 151 11.96 -9.20 -3.89
CA HIS A 151 12.29 -10.51 -3.36
C HIS A 151 11.10 -11.13 -2.65
N GLY A 152 11.05 -12.44 -2.61
CA GLY A 152 10.05 -13.18 -1.86
C GLY A 152 9.78 -14.54 -2.47
N SER A 153 8.89 -15.26 -1.84
CA SER A 153 8.42 -16.53 -2.35
C SER A 153 6.93 -16.68 -2.10
N GLU A 154 6.28 -17.43 -2.97
CA GLU A 154 4.89 -17.85 -2.81
C GLU A 154 4.72 -19.29 -3.27
N THR A 155 3.67 -19.94 -2.81
CA THR A 155 3.38 -21.32 -3.17
C THR A 155 2.00 -21.39 -3.80
N HIS A 156 1.94 -21.96 -5.00
CA HIS A 156 0.71 -22.17 -5.77
C HIS A 156 0.61 -23.61 -6.23
N ASN A 157 -0.40 -24.32 -5.78
CA ASN A 157 -0.74 -25.63 -6.27
C ASN A 157 -1.85 -25.52 -7.32
N ALA A 158 -1.81 -26.34 -8.34
CA ALA A 158 -2.84 -26.38 -9.36
C ALA A 158 -3.31 -27.81 -9.66
N GLU A 159 -4.57 -27.90 -10.03
CA GLU A 159 -5.19 -29.11 -10.53
C GLU A 159 -5.49 -28.94 -12.02
N LEU A 160 -5.05 -29.88 -12.84
CA LEU A 160 -5.34 -29.85 -14.27
C LEU A 160 -6.45 -30.84 -14.61
N ALA A 161 -7.42 -30.37 -15.39
CA ALA A 161 -8.45 -31.24 -15.95
C ALA A 161 -7.90 -31.97 -17.19
N PRO A 162 -8.06 -33.31 -17.30
CA PRO A 162 -7.73 -34.01 -18.52
C PRO A 162 -8.61 -33.51 -19.67
N ASN A 163 -8.01 -33.41 -20.84
CA ASN A 163 -8.78 -33.11 -22.06
C ASN A 163 -9.87 -34.18 -22.27
N PRO A 164 -11.04 -33.76 -22.79
CA PRO A 164 -12.15 -34.67 -23.05
C PRO A 164 -11.80 -35.75 -24.12
#